data_d6b3423dc6c11010cd651bf10cfdaf61
#
_entry.id   d6b3423dc6c11010cd651bf10cfdaf61
#
_cell.length_a   1.000
_cell.length_b   1.000
_cell.length_c   1.000
_cell.angle_alpha   90.00
_cell.angle_beta   90.00
_cell.angle_gamma   90.00
#
_symmetry.space_group_name_H-M   'P 1'
#
loop_
_entity.id
_entity.type
_entity.pdbx_description
1 polymer ?
#
loop_
_entity_poly.entity_id
_entity_poly.type
_entity_poly.pdbx_seq_one_letter_code
_entity_poly.pdbx_strand_id
1 'polypeptide(L)'
;MKISSAPPEANYTTEGTRTVSNAKISYTLHYEKDSASSGYISETLMNSMEVYVKSIIDHYFITYGFNTPMLRTGDTSYQIYFVPGLNSNGFTRRYSKSSSGEPAGSSICINYPPSINTTDDIKKTIAHEIFHSIQYAYTSQMGFTGNDKWFTEASATYAGLNYVNKYLSYGKSHANKYLVSVETPFTDISNNRSYGMFLFPQYLSQTYGGLNSIKRTLEYVSSGYPVLKSMEKSAQYSDNSATYGEIFAMFQRCNADPRRYVNSNGQYNEATRRLDNVGTASNIPVLSTSAVHYGLKASSTTSAVSVTVNITSGSYTNAIFKLVKFPGDGGSSVYVNYKPTSTSFTIYVSSFKTGTTSSVYPRLTLVASNTSDDYTTSYKFGLTRTNK
;
A
#
# COMPACT_ATOMS: atom_id res chain seq x y z
N MET A 1 16.86 37.07 10.21
CA MET A 1 16.07 37.06 8.99
C MET A 1 14.95 36.03 9.19
N LYS A 2 13.69 36.43 9.37
CA LYS A 2 12.57 35.45 9.39
C LYS A 2 12.47 34.89 7.98
N ILE A 3 12.88 33.66 7.79
CA ILE A 3 12.62 32.94 6.55
C ILE A 3 11.09 32.78 6.51
N SER A 4 10.42 33.32 5.48
CA SER A 4 8.99 33.15 5.29
C SER A 4 8.65 31.67 5.41
N SER A 5 7.69 31.36 6.30
CA SER A 5 7.27 29.99 6.57
C SER A 5 6.36 29.43 5.48
N ALA A 6 5.74 30.29 4.71
CA ALA A 6 4.81 29.90 3.66
C ALA A 6 5.55 29.26 2.47
N PRO A 7 5.00 28.18 1.89
CA PRO A 7 5.50 27.63 0.64
C PRO A 7 5.28 28.66 -0.49
N PRO A 8 6.13 28.68 -1.54
CA PRO A 8 6.00 29.62 -2.64
C PRO A 8 4.63 29.60 -3.35
N GLU A 9 3.95 28.48 -3.29
CA GLU A 9 2.62 28.26 -3.85
C GLU A 9 1.50 28.94 -3.03
N ALA A 10 1.74 29.22 -1.75
CA ALA A 10 0.78 29.89 -0.87
C ALA A 10 0.88 31.41 -1.04
N ASN A 11 0.36 31.91 -2.17
CA ASN A 11 0.32 33.32 -2.50
C ASN A 11 -1.11 33.86 -2.29
N TYR A 12 -1.45 34.19 -1.05
CA TYR A 12 -2.76 34.70 -0.69
C TYR A 12 -2.85 36.20 -0.91
N THR A 13 -3.98 36.68 -1.44
CA THR A 13 -4.33 38.11 -1.49
C THR A 13 -4.58 38.62 -0.08
N THR A 14 -5.36 37.85 0.70
CA THR A 14 -5.57 38.11 2.12
C THR A 14 -5.54 36.78 2.89
N GLU A 15 -4.49 36.57 3.64
CA GLU A 15 -4.33 35.34 4.43
C GLU A 15 -5.26 35.33 5.64
N GLY A 16 -6.01 34.23 5.79
CA GLY A 16 -6.69 33.84 7.00
C GLY A 16 -5.96 32.70 7.68
N THR A 17 -6.02 32.65 9.01
CA THR A 17 -5.45 31.56 9.78
C THR A 17 -6.44 31.02 10.80
N ARG A 18 -6.38 29.69 11.02
CA ARG A 18 -7.12 28.98 12.07
C ARG A 18 -6.20 28.01 12.78
N THR A 19 -6.42 27.78 14.06
CA THR A 19 -5.63 26.80 14.83
C THR A 19 -6.50 25.64 15.25
N VAL A 20 -6.05 24.44 14.95
CA VAL A 20 -6.67 23.17 15.34
C VAL A 20 -5.68 22.37 16.18
N SER A 21 -6.09 21.94 17.37
CA SER A 21 -5.19 21.24 18.28
C SER A 21 -5.87 20.07 19.00
N ASN A 22 -5.02 19.18 19.49
CA ASN A 22 -5.38 18.19 20.51
C ASN A 22 -4.31 18.14 21.60
N ALA A 23 -4.38 17.17 22.51
CA ALA A 23 -3.40 17.03 23.60
C ALA A 23 -1.96 16.73 23.15
N LYS A 24 -1.74 16.40 21.88
CA LYS A 24 -0.43 15.99 21.34
C LYS A 24 0.19 16.98 20.38
N ILE A 25 -0.62 17.68 19.58
CA ILE A 25 -0.13 18.52 18.48
C ILE A 25 -1.11 19.64 18.16
N SER A 26 -0.58 20.74 17.66
CA SER A 26 -1.33 21.87 17.12
C SER A 26 -0.99 22.07 15.64
N TYR A 27 -2.00 22.36 14.84
CA TYR A 27 -1.91 22.71 13.43
C TYR A 27 -2.44 24.12 13.20
N THR A 28 -1.74 24.91 12.38
CA THR A 28 -2.24 26.17 11.86
C THR A 28 -2.65 25.96 10.40
N LEU A 29 -3.91 26.28 10.11
CA LEU A 29 -4.50 26.20 8.79
C LEU A 29 -4.44 27.59 8.14
N HIS A 30 -3.85 27.68 6.96
CA HIS A 30 -3.70 28.91 6.18
C HIS A 30 -4.62 28.85 4.97
N TYR A 31 -5.32 29.91 4.66
CA TYR A 31 -6.28 29.95 3.56
C TYR A 31 -6.48 31.35 3.03
N GLU A 32 -7.01 31.46 1.79
CA GLU A 32 -7.42 32.73 1.18
C GLU A 32 -8.81 33.14 1.71
N LYS A 33 -8.88 34.33 2.30
CA LYS A 33 -10.15 34.88 2.81
C LYS A 33 -10.70 36.05 2.00
N ASP A 34 -9.99 36.52 0.98
CA ASP A 34 -10.52 37.53 0.06
C ASP A 34 -11.55 36.90 -0.87
N SER A 35 -12.82 37.32 -0.71
CA SER A 35 -13.93 36.79 -1.49
C SER A 35 -13.87 37.11 -3.00
N ALA A 36 -13.01 38.02 -3.40
CA ALA A 36 -12.75 38.32 -4.82
C ALA A 36 -11.68 37.40 -5.42
N SER A 37 -10.93 36.66 -4.59
CA SER A 37 -9.92 35.71 -5.05
C SER A 37 -10.53 34.38 -5.53
N SER A 38 -9.99 33.82 -6.58
CA SER A 38 -10.38 32.48 -7.09
C SER A 38 -10.08 31.35 -6.09
N GLY A 39 -9.21 31.60 -5.12
CA GLY A 39 -8.86 30.65 -4.06
C GLY A 39 -9.66 30.83 -2.77
N TYR A 40 -10.66 31.70 -2.76
CA TYR A 40 -11.46 32.02 -1.57
C TYR A 40 -12.05 30.80 -0.90
N ILE A 41 -11.87 30.70 0.41
CA ILE A 41 -12.52 29.69 1.27
C ILE A 41 -13.46 30.42 2.23
N SER A 42 -14.76 30.13 2.12
CA SER A 42 -15.77 30.71 3.01
C SER A 42 -15.58 30.23 4.45
N GLU A 43 -16.03 31.06 5.42
CA GLU A 43 -16.00 30.71 6.84
C GLU A 43 -16.69 29.37 7.14
N THR A 44 -17.84 29.09 6.51
CA THR A 44 -18.58 27.82 6.67
C THR A 44 -17.73 26.62 6.25
N LEU A 45 -17.01 26.77 5.16
CA LEU A 45 -16.17 25.68 4.63
C LEU A 45 -14.89 25.52 5.47
N MET A 46 -14.32 26.64 5.93
CA MET A 46 -13.15 26.60 6.82
C MET A 46 -13.50 25.93 8.16
N ASN A 47 -14.69 26.17 8.71
CA ASN A 47 -15.19 25.43 9.89
C ASN A 47 -15.26 23.93 9.63
N SER A 48 -15.64 23.52 8.41
CA SER A 48 -15.63 22.10 8.03
C SER A 48 -14.21 21.54 7.95
N MET A 49 -13.25 22.31 7.42
CA MET A 49 -11.82 21.89 7.36
C MET A 49 -11.23 21.73 8.77
N GLU A 50 -11.56 22.63 9.70
CA GLU A 50 -11.16 22.49 11.11
C GLU A 50 -11.65 21.18 11.71
N VAL A 51 -12.93 20.84 11.50
CA VAL A 51 -13.52 19.58 11.98
C VAL A 51 -12.81 18.38 11.36
N TYR A 52 -12.50 18.42 10.06
CA TYR A 52 -11.83 17.31 9.39
C TYR A 52 -10.41 17.12 9.92
N VAL A 53 -9.61 18.19 9.97
CA VAL A 53 -8.25 18.14 10.52
C VAL A 53 -8.26 17.65 11.95
N LYS A 54 -9.18 18.19 12.82
CA LYS A 54 -9.32 17.75 14.21
C LYS A 54 -9.58 16.25 14.32
N SER A 55 -10.54 15.75 13.56
CA SER A 55 -10.87 14.33 13.56
C SER A 55 -9.70 13.44 13.10
N ILE A 56 -8.93 13.88 12.08
CA ILE A 56 -7.78 13.15 11.56
C ILE A 56 -6.64 13.11 12.59
N ILE A 57 -6.32 14.25 13.22
CA ILE A 57 -5.24 14.30 14.21
C ILE A 57 -5.59 13.52 15.48
N ASP A 58 -6.86 13.50 15.87
CA ASP A 58 -7.32 12.66 16.99
C ASP A 58 -7.20 11.17 16.62
N HIS A 59 -7.59 10.80 15.41
CA HIS A 59 -7.45 9.43 14.91
C HIS A 59 -6.00 8.95 14.98
N TYR A 60 -5.06 9.70 14.39
CA TYR A 60 -3.67 9.25 14.34
C TYR A 60 -2.93 9.39 15.68
N PHE A 61 -3.07 10.52 16.36
CA PHE A 61 -2.21 10.82 17.51
C PHE A 61 -2.83 10.41 18.85
N ILE A 62 -4.16 10.44 18.99
CA ILE A 62 -4.82 10.03 20.24
C ILE A 62 -5.21 8.57 20.18
N THR A 63 -5.94 8.14 19.12
CA THR A 63 -6.46 6.79 19.05
C THR A 63 -5.35 5.75 18.79
N TYR A 64 -4.44 6.03 17.83
CA TYR A 64 -3.36 5.09 17.47
C TYR A 64 -2.00 5.45 18.08
N GLY A 65 -1.84 6.65 18.61
CA GLY A 65 -0.63 7.07 19.29
C GLY A 65 0.61 7.09 18.39
N PHE A 66 0.48 7.50 17.13
CA PHE A 66 1.62 7.77 16.26
C PHE A 66 2.48 8.90 16.83
N ASN A 67 3.76 8.93 16.50
CA ASN A 67 4.64 10.04 16.83
C ASN A 67 4.16 11.30 16.11
N THR A 68 4.23 12.42 16.81
CA THR A 68 3.88 13.73 16.23
C THR A 68 4.93 14.16 15.22
N PRO A 69 4.54 14.81 14.11
CA PRO A 69 5.47 15.39 13.16
C PRO A 69 6.41 16.40 13.81
N MET A 70 7.60 16.49 13.27
CA MET A 70 8.57 17.48 13.70
C MET A 70 8.16 18.86 13.20
N LEU A 71 8.12 19.84 14.11
CA LEU A 71 7.89 21.22 13.74
C LEU A 71 9.12 21.80 13.06
N ARG A 72 8.91 22.73 12.15
CA ARG A 72 9.97 23.54 11.61
C ARG A 72 10.55 24.45 12.70
N THR A 73 11.84 24.70 12.66
CA THR A 73 12.51 25.60 13.62
C THR A 73 11.83 26.98 13.64
N GLY A 74 11.34 27.36 14.80
CA GLY A 74 10.63 28.63 15.04
C GLY A 74 9.11 28.55 14.90
N ASP A 75 8.55 27.43 14.45
CA ASP A 75 7.11 27.21 14.43
C ASP A 75 6.64 26.65 15.79
N THR A 76 5.44 27.10 16.23
CA THR A 76 4.77 26.61 17.44
C THR A 76 3.68 25.59 17.12
N SER A 77 3.36 25.42 15.84
CA SER A 77 2.35 24.51 15.30
C SER A 77 2.78 23.98 13.94
N TYR A 78 2.21 22.85 13.54
CA TYR A 78 2.41 22.29 12.21
C TYR A 78 1.56 23.06 11.19
N GLN A 79 2.10 23.32 9.97
CA GLN A 79 1.48 24.21 9.00
C GLN A 79 0.75 23.45 7.90
N ILE A 80 -0.53 23.77 7.67
CA ILE A 80 -1.32 23.30 6.52
C ILE A 80 -1.79 24.51 5.71
N TYR A 81 -1.49 24.51 4.43
CA TYR A 81 -1.85 25.57 3.48
C TYR A 81 -2.89 25.04 2.49
N PHE A 82 -4.04 25.70 2.42
CA PHE A 82 -5.02 25.48 1.36
C PHE A 82 -4.72 26.40 0.20
N VAL A 83 -4.24 25.84 -0.89
CA VAL A 83 -3.67 26.58 -2.03
C VAL A 83 -4.44 26.24 -3.31
N PRO A 84 -4.97 27.24 -4.02
CA PRO A 84 -5.67 26.99 -5.29
C PRO A 84 -4.70 26.65 -6.43
N GLY A 85 -5.17 25.83 -7.37
CA GLY A 85 -4.49 25.59 -8.63
C GLY A 85 -3.24 24.72 -8.58
N LEU A 86 -3.09 23.89 -7.53
CA LEU A 86 -2.02 22.89 -7.49
C LEU A 86 -2.24 21.81 -8.57
N ASN A 87 -1.14 21.31 -9.15
CA ASN A 87 -1.16 20.20 -10.12
C ASN A 87 -1.46 18.82 -9.46
N SER A 88 -1.57 18.77 -8.14
CA SER A 88 -1.91 17.59 -7.36
C SER A 88 -3.01 17.94 -6.36
N ASN A 89 -3.66 16.93 -5.77
CA ASN A 89 -4.66 17.13 -4.73
C ASN A 89 -4.07 17.68 -3.43
N GLY A 90 -2.80 17.33 -3.17
CA GLY A 90 -2.01 17.79 -2.04
C GLY A 90 -0.57 17.32 -2.18
N PHE A 91 0.28 17.84 -1.35
CA PHE A 91 1.65 17.36 -1.14
C PHE A 91 2.18 17.80 0.21
N THR A 92 3.08 17.02 0.77
CA THR A 92 3.82 17.36 1.98
C THR A 92 5.21 17.81 1.59
N ARG A 93 5.49 19.10 1.80
CA ARG A 93 6.80 19.70 1.53
C ARG A 93 7.70 19.55 2.73
N ARG A 94 8.84 18.96 2.53
CA ARG A 94 9.90 18.91 3.52
C ARG A 94 10.87 20.07 3.31
N TYR A 95 11.31 20.68 4.40
CA TYR A 95 12.35 21.70 4.39
C TYR A 95 13.73 21.06 4.53
N SER A 96 14.73 21.62 3.86
CA SER A 96 16.11 21.20 3.99
C SER A 96 16.59 21.39 5.42
N LYS A 97 17.49 20.53 5.88
CA LYS A 97 18.23 20.76 7.12
C LYS A 97 18.90 22.13 7.08
N SER A 98 18.84 22.87 8.17
CA SER A 98 19.79 23.96 8.39
C SER A 98 21.21 23.37 8.48
N SER A 99 22.23 24.17 8.23
CA SER A 99 23.64 23.78 8.34
C SER A 99 24.03 23.23 9.73
N SER A 100 23.18 23.40 10.74
CA SER A 100 23.34 22.90 12.10
C SER A 100 22.98 21.42 12.30
N GLY A 101 22.49 20.71 11.26
CA GLY A 101 22.10 19.32 11.39
C GLY A 101 20.76 19.06 12.09
N GLU A 102 20.06 20.11 12.53
CA GLU A 102 18.74 20.00 13.15
C GLU A 102 17.69 19.43 12.20
N PRO A 103 16.70 18.71 12.73
CA PRO A 103 15.59 18.20 11.95
C PRO A 103 14.89 19.31 11.18
N ALA A 104 14.74 19.16 9.88
CA ALA A 104 13.89 20.05 9.11
C ALA A 104 12.44 19.60 9.27
N GLY A 105 11.58 20.52 9.70
CA GLY A 105 10.13 20.28 9.71
C GLY A 105 9.57 20.13 8.29
N SER A 106 8.30 19.92 8.19
CA SER A 106 7.57 19.90 6.93
C SER A 106 6.30 20.74 7.04
N SER A 107 5.68 21.03 5.90
CA SER A 107 4.36 21.63 5.82
C SER A 107 3.52 20.88 4.79
N ILE A 108 2.21 21.02 4.91
CA ILE A 108 1.25 20.39 4.02
C ILE A 108 0.64 21.46 3.13
N CYS A 109 0.52 21.19 1.83
CA CYS A 109 -0.27 21.99 0.89
C CYS A 109 -1.42 21.13 0.39
N ILE A 110 -2.64 21.64 0.45
CA ILE A 110 -3.86 21.00 -0.04
C ILE A 110 -4.42 21.86 -1.16
N ASN A 111 -4.70 21.27 -2.31
CA ASN A 111 -5.34 21.95 -3.41
C ASN A 111 -6.77 22.33 -3.06
N TYR A 112 -7.08 23.64 -3.16
CA TYR A 112 -8.41 24.13 -2.88
C TYR A 112 -8.75 25.41 -3.72
N PRO A 113 -9.93 25.56 -4.33
CA PRO A 113 -11.01 24.56 -4.38
C PRO A 113 -10.53 23.28 -5.05
N PRO A 114 -10.87 22.14 -4.49
CA PRO A 114 -10.39 20.90 -5.05
C PRO A 114 -11.01 20.67 -6.43
N SER A 115 -10.23 20.13 -7.34
CA SER A 115 -10.77 19.38 -8.47
C SER A 115 -11.53 18.13 -8.02
N ILE A 116 -11.63 17.93 -6.74
CA ILE A 116 -12.13 16.79 -6.00
C ILE A 116 -13.53 17.12 -5.45
N ASN A 117 -14.52 16.37 -5.88
CA ASN A 117 -15.93 16.75 -5.76
C ASN A 117 -16.62 16.27 -4.48
N THR A 118 -15.95 15.61 -3.52
CA THR A 118 -16.60 15.08 -2.32
C THR A 118 -15.88 15.38 -1.03
N THR A 119 -16.64 15.42 0.06
CA THR A 119 -16.11 15.55 1.44
C THR A 119 -15.10 14.46 1.79
N ASP A 120 -15.34 13.22 1.34
CA ASP A 120 -14.46 12.09 1.62
C ASP A 120 -13.13 12.20 0.87
N ASP A 121 -13.12 12.77 -0.34
CA ASP A 121 -11.89 13.03 -1.09
C ASP A 121 -10.98 14.02 -0.34
N ILE A 122 -11.56 15.11 0.16
CA ILE A 122 -10.82 16.12 0.94
C ILE A 122 -10.26 15.48 2.20
N LYS A 123 -11.08 14.78 2.97
CA LYS A 123 -10.66 14.07 4.19
C LYS A 123 -9.55 13.06 3.92
N LYS A 124 -9.71 12.25 2.86
CA LYS A 124 -8.71 11.27 2.43
C LYS A 124 -7.38 11.96 2.10
N THR A 125 -7.43 13.05 1.33
CA THR A 125 -6.24 13.80 0.95
C THR A 125 -5.55 14.40 2.18
N ILE A 126 -6.27 15.08 3.05
CA ILE A 126 -5.70 15.62 4.29
C ILE A 126 -5.08 14.50 5.14
N ALA A 127 -5.78 13.38 5.29
CA ALA A 127 -5.29 12.24 6.06
C ALA A 127 -4.02 11.62 5.45
N HIS A 128 -3.95 11.52 4.12
CA HIS A 128 -2.78 11.07 3.37
C HIS A 128 -1.57 11.99 3.62
N GLU A 129 -1.76 13.29 3.49
CA GLU A 129 -0.67 14.26 3.66
C GLU A 129 -0.20 14.37 5.12
N ILE A 130 -1.14 14.31 6.09
CA ILE A 130 -0.76 14.22 7.51
C ILE A 130 0.05 12.94 7.76
N PHE A 131 -0.28 11.84 7.08
CA PHE A 131 0.48 10.60 7.24
C PHE A 131 1.91 10.71 6.70
N HIS A 132 2.15 11.45 5.62
CA HIS A 132 3.50 11.76 5.18
C HIS A 132 4.30 12.50 6.25
N SER A 133 3.66 13.45 6.95
CA SER A 133 4.32 14.15 8.04
C SER A 133 4.66 13.21 9.22
N ILE A 134 3.81 12.23 9.50
CA ILE A 134 4.08 11.16 10.47
C ILE A 134 5.29 10.32 10.03
N GLN A 135 5.35 9.90 8.78
CA GLN A 135 6.50 9.13 8.27
C GLN A 135 7.83 9.85 8.54
N TYR A 136 7.87 11.17 8.38
CA TYR A 136 9.07 11.95 8.68
C TYR A 136 9.48 11.92 10.15
N ALA A 137 8.54 11.77 11.08
CA ALA A 137 8.84 11.60 12.50
C ALA A 137 9.54 10.26 12.82
N TYR A 138 9.40 9.26 11.94
CA TYR A 138 10.02 7.94 12.12
C TYR A 138 11.27 7.73 11.25
N THR A 139 11.46 8.48 10.18
CA THR A 139 12.53 8.26 9.20
C THR A 139 13.66 9.29 9.28
N SER A 140 13.87 9.93 10.43
CA SER A 140 14.90 10.97 10.63
C SER A 140 14.90 12.00 9.50
N GLN A 141 13.73 12.42 9.03
CA GLN A 141 13.51 13.48 8.05
C GLN A 141 13.76 13.13 6.57
N MET A 142 14.30 11.97 6.28
CA MET A 142 14.61 11.65 4.88
C MET A 142 13.42 11.04 4.13
N GLY A 143 12.36 10.63 4.86
CA GLY A 143 11.36 9.75 4.29
C GLY A 143 12.00 8.41 3.93
N PHE A 144 11.26 7.57 3.26
CA PHE A 144 11.82 6.32 2.75
C PHE A 144 12.66 6.61 1.51
N THR A 145 13.85 6.01 1.42
CA THR A 145 14.80 6.24 0.34
C THR A 145 15.24 4.91 -0.30
N GLY A 146 15.94 4.98 -1.43
CA GLY A 146 16.43 3.79 -2.10
C GLY A 146 15.32 2.80 -2.40
N ASN A 147 15.54 1.55 -2.06
CA ASN A 147 14.63 0.43 -2.33
C ASN A 147 13.32 0.49 -1.53
N ASP A 148 13.28 1.24 -0.44
CA ASP A 148 12.10 1.38 0.44
C ASP A 148 11.17 2.54 0.02
N LYS A 149 11.53 3.32 -1.00
CA LYS A 149 10.79 4.51 -1.45
C LYS A 149 9.33 4.21 -1.80
N TRP A 150 9.03 3.03 -2.28
CA TRP A 150 7.66 2.60 -2.59
C TRP A 150 6.71 2.71 -1.39
N PHE A 151 7.22 2.48 -0.18
CA PHE A 151 6.42 2.45 1.03
C PHE A 151 5.91 3.84 1.43
N THR A 152 6.56 4.92 0.97
CA THR A 152 6.12 6.29 1.21
C THR A 152 4.67 6.48 0.77
N GLU A 153 4.40 6.29 -0.52
CA GLU A 153 3.05 6.45 -1.06
C GLU A 153 2.11 5.31 -0.68
N ALA A 154 2.62 4.09 -0.61
CA ALA A 154 1.81 2.92 -0.27
C ALA A 154 1.17 3.05 1.12
N SER A 155 1.94 3.42 2.15
CA SER A 155 1.41 3.51 3.51
C SER A 155 0.57 4.77 3.74
N ALA A 156 0.90 5.91 3.10
CA ALA A 156 0.09 7.11 3.16
C ALA A 156 -1.27 6.93 2.45
N THR A 157 -1.26 6.28 1.28
CA THR A 157 -2.51 5.94 0.56
C THR A 157 -3.38 5.01 1.39
N TYR A 158 -2.79 3.96 1.99
CA TYR A 158 -3.51 3.09 2.90
C TYR A 158 -4.11 3.86 4.07
N ALA A 159 -3.34 4.72 4.74
CA ALA A 159 -3.78 5.49 5.89
C ALA A 159 -4.96 6.42 5.55
N GLY A 160 -4.90 7.12 4.42
CA GLY A 160 -5.99 7.97 3.93
C GLY A 160 -7.27 7.17 3.62
N LEU A 161 -7.14 6.03 2.94
CA LEU A 161 -8.27 5.14 2.62
C LEU A 161 -8.86 4.51 3.89
N ASN A 162 -8.01 4.11 4.83
CA ASN A 162 -8.42 3.55 6.12
C ASN A 162 -9.23 4.56 6.92
N TYR A 163 -8.78 5.82 6.98
CA TYR A 163 -9.46 6.87 7.72
C TYR A 163 -10.90 7.11 7.21
N VAL A 164 -11.09 7.18 5.89
CA VAL A 164 -12.44 7.39 5.30
C VAL A 164 -13.23 6.10 5.12
N ASN A 165 -12.60 4.93 5.31
CA ASN A 165 -13.18 3.59 5.07
C ASN A 165 -13.83 3.45 3.67
N LYS A 166 -13.16 3.99 2.63
CA LYS A 166 -13.67 4.05 1.25
C LYS A 166 -12.71 3.40 0.24
N TYR A 167 -12.26 2.18 0.56
CA TYR A 167 -11.29 1.44 -0.25
C TYR A 167 -11.74 1.24 -1.70
N LEU A 168 -13.01 0.98 -1.91
CA LEU A 168 -13.53 0.67 -3.23
C LEU A 168 -13.63 1.92 -4.11
N SER A 169 -14.22 2.99 -3.60
CA SER A 169 -14.48 4.22 -4.37
C SER A 169 -13.19 4.90 -4.83
N TYR A 170 -12.17 4.95 -3.97
CA TYR A 170 -10.93 5.69 -4.23
C TYR A 170 -9.72 4.79 -4.44
N GLY A 171 -9.73 3.59 -3.85
CA GLY A 171 -8.60 2.66 -3.91
C GLY A 171 -8.56 1.80 -5.17
N LYS A 172 -9.72 1.52 -5.81
CA LYS A 172 -9.80 0.59 -6.95
C LYS A 172 -8.87 0.96 -8.11
N SER A 173 -8.86 2.23 -8.51
CA SER A 173 -8.00 2.70 -9.59
C SER A 173 -6.51 2.55 -9.25
N HIS A 174 -6.13 2.86 -8.01
CA HIS A 174 -4.75 2.68 -7.55
C HIS A 174 -4.41 1.20 -7.42
N ALA A 175 -5.25 0.38 -6.79
CA ALA A 175 -5.05 -1.06 -6.67
C ALA A 175 -4.77 -1.70 -8.03
N ASN A 176 -5.55 -1.35 -9.05
CA ASN A 176 -5.40 -1.88 -10.39
C ASN A 176 -4.05 -1.55 -11.03
N LYS A 177 -3.43 -0.38 -10.74
CA LYS A 177 -2.09 -0.05 -11.24
C LYS A 177 -1.03 -1.04 -10.76
N TYR A 178 -1.15 -1.52 -9.52
CA TYR A 178 -0.26 -2.56 -9.00
C TYR A 178 -0.65 -3.95 -9.52
N LEU A 179 -1.93 -4.30 -9.51
CA LEU A 179 -2.42 -5.65 -9.84
C LEU A 179 -2.14 -6.05 -11.29
N VAL A 180 -2.06 -5.09 -12.21
CA VAL A 180 -1.67 -5.36 -13.61
C VAL A 180 -0.16 -5.61 -13.79
N SER A 181 0.65 -5.36 -12.76
CA SER A 181 2.11 -5.42 -12.82
C SER A 181 2.75 -6.11 -11.60
N VAL A 182 2.11 -7.14 -11.05
CA VAL A 182 2.61 -7.87 -9.87
C VAL A 182 3.96 -8.56 -10.11
N GLU A 183 4.32 -8.77 -11.37
CA GLU A 183 5.62 -9.34 -11.76
C GLU A 183 6.77 -8.31 -11.67
N THR A 184 6.45 -7.04 -11.51
CA THR A 184 7.43 -5.96 -11.37
C THR A 184 7.82 -5.81 -9.90
N PRO A 185 9.13 -5.63 -9.57
CA PRO A 185 9.59 -5.41 -8.20
C PRO A 185 8.95 -4.19 -7.53
N PHE A 186 8.91 -4.17 -6.20
CA PHE A 186 8.44 -3.00 -5.44
C PHE A 186 9.31 -1.75 -5.66
N THR A 187 10.58 -1.94 -6.01
CA THR A 187 11.49 -0.83 -6.31
C THR A 187 11.10 -0.02 -7.55
N ASP A 188 10.30 -0.59 -8.45
CA ASP A 188 9.74 0.14 -9.57
C ASP A 188 8.46 0.87 -9.14
N ILE A 189 8.59 2.18 -8.99
CA ILE A 189 7.51 3.10 -8.60
C ILE A 189 6.94 3.91 -9.78
N SER A 190 7.31 3.56 -11.02
CA SER A 190 6.84 4.23 -12.23
C SER A 190 5.31 4.22 -12.35
N ASN A 191 4.77 5.15 -13.12
CA ASN A 191 3.34 5.26 -13.42
C ASN A 191 2.43 5.31 -12.18
N ASN A 192 2.91 5.90 -11.09
CA ASN A 192 2.19 5.96 -9.81
C ASN A 192 1.84 4.58 -9.24
N ARG A 193 2.64 3.56 -9.57
CA ARG A 193 2.44 2.19 -9.09
C ARG A 193 2.55 2.10 -7.57
N SER A 194 3.39 2.92 -6.94
CA SER A 194 3.53 3.00 -5.48
C SER A 194 2.21 3.27 -4.75
N TYR A 195 1.31 4.06 -5.34
CA TYR A 195 -0.04 4.25 -4.78
C TYR A 195 -0.83 2.95 -4.74
N GLY A 196 -0.72 2.11 -5.77
CA GLY A 196 -1.40 0.81 -5.83
C GLY A 196 -0.85 -0.22 -4.85
N MET A 197 0.41 -0.06 -4.43
CA MET A 197 1.04 -0.91 -3.43
C MET A 197 0.44 -0.74 -2.03
N PHE A 198 -0.51 0.18 -1.81
CA PHE A 198 -1.28 0.30 -0.56
C PHE A 198 -1.93 -1.02 -0.15
N LEU A 199 -2.15 -1.92 -1.10
CA LEU A 199 -2.67 -3.26 -0.86
C LEU A 199 -1.80 -4.07 0.11
N PHE A 200 -0.48 -3.85 0.13
CA PHE A 200 0.39 -4.57 1.06
C PHE A 200 0.26 -4.04 2.50
N PRO A 201 0.35 -2.74 2.79
CA PRO A 201 -0.06 -2.19 4.09
C PRO A 201 -1.50 -2.58 4.50
N GLN A 202 -2.46 -2.61 3.57
CA GLN A 202 -3.82 -3.08 3.84
C GLN A 202 -3.83 -4.53 4.28
N TYR A 203 -3.13 -5.41 3.55
CA TYR A 203 -3.01 -6.82 3.91
C TYR A 203 -2.36 -7.00 5.30
N LEU A 204 -1.24 -6.31 5.55
CA LEU A 204 -0.55 -6.35 6.83
C LEU A 204 -1.48 -5.92 7.97
N SER A 205 -2.20 -4.83 7.78
CA SER A 205 -3.13 -4.29 8.75
C SER A 205 -4.30 -5.25 9.04
N GLN A 206 -4.97 -5.72 8.01
CA GLN A 206 -6.13 -6.61 8.21
C GLN A 206 -5.77 -7.95 8.84
N THR A 207 -4.50 -8.38 8.73
CA THR A 207 -4.04 -9.68 9.21
C THR A 207 -3.37 -9.59 10.58
N TYR A 208 -2.63 -8.50 10.87
CA TYR A 208 -1.71 -8.42 12.01
C TYR A 208 -1.97 -7.26 12.98
N GLY A 209 -3.22 -6.83 13.11
CA GLY A 209 -3.63 -5.93 14.20
C GLY A 209 -3.92 -4.48 13.81
N GLY A 210 -4.56 -4.27 12.67
CA GLY A 210 -5.07 -2.96 12.27
C GLY A 210 -3.95 -1.96 11.95
N LEU A 211 -4.28 -0.68 12.02
CA LEU A 211 -3.33 0.42 11.75
C LEU A 211 -2.13 0.39 12.73
N ASN A 212 -2.26 -0.27 13.88
CA ASN A 212 -1.14 -0.50 14.80
C ASN A 212 -0.01 -1.33 14.18
N SER A 213 -0.30 -2.22 13.24
CA SER A 213 0.77 -2.95 12.53
C SER A 213 1.62 -2.01 11.66
N ILE A 214 1.01 -1.00 11.06
CA ILE A 214 1.73 0.02 10.30
C ILE A 214 2.54 0.91 11.24
N LYS A 215 1.98 1.30 12.38
CA LYS A 215 2.72 2.05 13.41
C LYS A 215 3.97 1.29 13.86
N ARG A 216 3.83 0.01 14.25
CA ARG A 216 4.98 -0.82 14.64
C ARG A 216 6.01 -0.96 13.51
N THR A 217 5.56 -1.06 12.24
CA THR A 217 6.48 -1.05 11.11
C THR A 217 7.32 0.22 11.10
N LEU A 218 6.70 1.39 11.28
CA LEU A 218 7.42 2.68 11.36
C LEU A 218 8.37 2.74 12.57
N GLU A 219 7.98 2.20 13.72
CA GLU A 219 8.82 2.12 14.93
C GLU A 219 10.09 1.28 14.67
N TYR A 220 9.96 0.13 13.99
CA TYR A 220 11.12 -0.67 13.61
C TYR A 220 11.98 0.02 12.54
N VAL A 221 11.39 0.74 11.59
CA VAL A 221 12.16 1.58 10.64
C VAL A 221 12.96 2.64 11.39
N SER A 222 12.34 3.31 12.36
CA SER A 222 13.02 4.28 13.22
C SER A 222 14.19 3.67 14.00
N SER A 223 14.12 2.37 14.28
CA SER A 223 15.19 1.60 14.92
C SER A 223 16.25 1.08 13.93
N GLY A 224 16.21 1.50 12.66
CA GLY A 224 17.21 1.21 11.64
C GLY A 224 16.96 -0.04 10.79
N TYR A 225 15.81 -0.70 10.92
CA TYR A 225 15.49 -1.86 10.07
C TYR A 225 14.95 -1.40 8.70
N PRO A 226 15.31 -2.09 7.59
CA PRO A 226 14.64 -1.92 6.29
C PRO A 226 13.13 -2.19 6.40
N VAL A 227 12.34 -1.59 5.50
CA VAL A 227 10.86 -1.67 5.54
C VAL A 227 10.35 -3.11 5.56
N LEU A 228 10.85 -3.99 4.69
CA LEU A 228 10.38 -5.38 4.63
C LEU A 228 10.64 -6.14 5.94
N LYS A 229 11.83 -5.94 6.52
CA LYS A 229 12.17 -6.53 7.83
C LYS A 229 11.36 -5.93 8.97
N SER A 230 11.04 -4.66 8.88
CA SER A 230 10.17 -3.96 9.84
C SER A 230 8.73 -4.50 9.79
N MET A 231 8.23 -4.82 8.61
CA MET A 231 6.93 -5.47 8.43
C MET A 231 6.90 -6.88 9.04
N GLU A 232 7.95 -7.67 8.83
CA GLU A 232 8.09 -8.98 9.46
C GLU A 232 8.03 -8.86 10.99
N LYS A 233 8.88 -7.98 11.57
CA LYS A 233 8.89 -7.75 13.02
C LYS A 233 7.55 -7.25 13.56
N SER A 234 6.88 -6.40 12.81
CA SER A 234 5.54 -5.94 13.16
C SER A 234 4.50 -7.07 13.17
N ALA A 235 4.56 -7.97 12.19
CA ALA A 235 3.69 -9.14 12.12
C ALA A 235 3.96 -10.13 13.25
N GLN A 236 5.22 -10.33 13.61
CA GLN A 236 5.66 -11.19 14.72
C GLN A 236 5.10 -10.79 16.07
N TYR A 237 4.67 -9.54 16.25
CA TYR A 237 3.95 -9.12 17.44
C TYR A 237 2.61 -9.86 17.63
N SER A 238 1.96 -10.24 16.56
CA SER A 238 0.67 -10.95 16.54
C SER A 238 0.81 -12.45 16.24
N ASP A 239 1.87 -12.83 15.52
CA ASP A 239 2.20 -14.20 15.15
C ASP A 239 3.72 -14.39 15.14
N ASN A 240 4.28 -14.93 16.23
CA ASN A 240 5.71 -15.10 16.42
C ASN A 240 6.39 -15.92 15.31
N SER A 241 5.64 -16.74 14.57
CA SER A 241 6.15 -17.57 13.47
C SER A 241 6.18 -16.85 12.13
N ALA A 242 5.58 -15.66 12.02
CA ALA A 242 5.49 -14.92 10.78
C ALA A 242 6.88 -14.59 10.22
N THR A 243 7.11 -14.97 8.96
CA THR A 243 8.30 -14.57 8.20
C THR A 243 7.89 -13.66 7.05
N TYR A 244 8.79 -12.75 6.60
CA TYR A 244 8.50 -11.91 5.45
C TYR A 244 8.05 -12.74 4.25
N GLY A 245 8.72 -13.85 3.99
CA GLY A 245 8.40 -14.72 2.85
C GLY A 245 6.96 -15.23 2.89
N GLU A 246 6.47 -15.66 4.05
CA GLU A 246 5.09 -16.13 4.21
C GLU A 246 4.09 -14.99 4.14
N ILE A 247 4.39 -13.86 4.78
CA ILE A 247 3.59 -12.64 4.70
C ILE A 247 3.41 -12.23 3.24
N PHE A 248 4.51 -12.16 2.48
CA PHE A 248 4.48 -11.76 1.07
C PHE A 248 3.74 -12.79 0.20
N ALA A 249 3.97 -14.08 0.39
CA ALA A 249 3.28 -15.10 -0.37
C ALA A 249 1.76 -15.14 -0.09
N MET A 250 1.33 -14.84 1.14
CA MET A 250 -0.08 -14.71 1.49
C MET A 250 -0.69 -13.44 0.92
N PHE A 251 0.04 -12.33 0.92
CA PHE A 251 -0.35 -11.12 0.22
C PHE A 251 -0.58 -11.37 -1.27
N GLN A 252 0.35 -12.06 -1.94
CA GLN A 252 0.20 -12.41 -3.36
C GLN A 252 -0.97 -13.36 -3.63
N ARG A 253 -1.31 -14.22 -2.68
CA ARG A 253 -2.56 -15.00 -2.74
C ARG A 253 -3.80 -14.09 -2.68
N CYS A 254 -3.80 -13.04 -1.86
CA CYS A 254 -4.89 -12.07 -1.85
C CYS A 254 -5.00 -11.32 -3.18
N ASN A 255 -3.89 -11.04 -3.85
CA ASN A 255 -3.89 -10.45 -5.19
C ASN A 255 -4.48 -11.39 -6.25
N ALA A 256 -4.31 -12.70 -6.09
CA ALA A 256 -4.97 -13.69 -6.94
C ALA A 256 -6.49 -13.80 -6.64
N ASP A 257 -6.90 -13.52 -5.40
CA ASP A 257 -8.30 -13.52 -4.97
C ASP A 257 -8.61 -12.23 -4.19
N PRO A 258 -8.88 -11.11 -4.86
CA PRO A 258 -9.10 -9.81 -4.22
C PRO A 258 -10.32 -9.73 -3.28
N ARG A 259 -11.21 -10.72 -3.29
CA ARG A 259 -12.30 -10.85 -2.31
C ARG A 259 -11.80 -10.99 -0.88
N ARG A 260 -10.52 -11.28 -0.72
CA ARG A 260 -9.84 -11.41 0.57
C ARG A 260 -9.46 -10.07 1.21
N TYR A 261 -9.52 -8.99 0.45
CA TYR A 261 -9.32 -7.66 1.02
C TYR A 261 -10.60 -7.17 1.69
N VAL A 262 -10.48 -6.76 2.93
CA VAL A 262 -11.59 -6.16 3.69
C VAL A 262 -12.10 -4.92 2.96
N ASN A 263 -13.42 -4.76 2.91
CA ASN A 263 -14.10 -3.63 2.28
C ASN A 263 -13.87 -3.47 0.75
N SER A 264 -13.24 -4.44 0.09
CA SER A 264 -13.12 -4.44 -1.38
C SER A 264 -14.37 -4.95 -2.07
N ASN A 265 -15.24 -5.68 -1.37
CA ASN A 265 -16.38 -6.41 -1.91
C ASN A 265 -16.03 -7.28 -3.13
N GLY A 266 -14.79 -7.73 -3.23
CA GLY A 266 -14.29 -8.50 -4.37
C GLY A 266 -14.19 -7.73 -5.68
N GLN A 267 -14.25 -6.41 -5.67
CA GLN A 267 -14.32 -5.60 -6.89
C GLN A 267 -12.95 -5.05 -7.35
N TYR A 268 -11.86 -5.33 -6.64
CA TYR A 268 -10.53 -5.13 -7.21
C TYR A 268 -10.35 -6.13 -8.36
N ASN A 269 -9.62 -5.71 -9.39
CA ASN A 269 -9.23 -6.66 -10.43
C ASN A 269 -8.32 -7.72 -9.81
N GLU A 270 -8.39 -8.93 -10.38
CA GLU A 270 -7.38 -9.93 -10.05
C GLU A 270 -6.03 -9.52 -10.63
N ALA A 271 -4.95 -9.93 -9.97
CA ALA A 271 -3.62 -9.77 -10.53
C ALA A 271 -3.54 -10.37 -11.94
N THR A 272 -2.85 -9.66 -12.83
CA THR A 272 -2.60 -10.15 -14.19
C THR A 272 -1.91 -11.51 -14.13
N ARG A 273 -2.41 -12.45 -14.93
CA ARG A 273 -1.93 -13.83 -14.97
C ARG A 273 -1.35 -14.14 -16.33
N ARG A 274 -0.24 -14.85 -16.33
CA ARG A 274 0.20 -15.59 -17.53
C ARG A 274 -0.75 -16.76 -17.76
N LEU A 275 -1.21 -16.96 -18.98
CA LEU A 275 -2.14 -18.04 -19.30
C LEU A 275 -1.38 -19.28 -19.79
N ASP A 276 -1.74 -20.42 -19.25
CA ASP A 276 -1.25 -21.71 -19.72
C ASP A 276 -2.09 -22.18 -20.89
N ASN A 277 -1.51 -22.08 -22.10
CA ASN A 277 -2.17 -22.55 -23.32
C ASN A 277 -1.71 -23.97 -23.74
N VAL A 278 -0.56 -24.44 -23.27
CA VAL A 278 0.08 -25.69 -23.73
C VAL A 278 0.42 -26.67 -22.61
N GLY A 279 0.16 -26.33 -21.36
CA GLY A 279 0.45 -27.18 -20.20
C GLY A 279 1.92 -27.19 -19.76
N THR A 280 2.82 -26.49 -20.46
CA THR A 280 4.23 -26.35 -20.13
C THR A 280 4.70 -24.92 -20.28
N ALA A 281 5.62 -24.50 -19.41
CA ALA A 281 6.32 -23.24 -19.54
C ALA A 281 7.76 -23.39 -19.02
N SER A 282 8.67 -22.57 -19.53
CA SER A 282 10.08 -22.63 -19.15
C SER A 282 10.65 -21.23 -18.90
N ASN A 283 11.69 -21.17 -18.10
CA ASN A 283 12.46 -19.94 -17.83
C ASN A 283 11.62 -18.73 -17.40
N ILE A 284 10.54 -18.95 -16.62
CA ILE A 284 9.70 -17.88 -16.08
C ILE A 284 10.48 -17.17 -14.97
N PRO A 285 10.86 -15.89 -15.14
CA PRO A 285 11.57 -15.15 -14.11
C PRO A 285 10.62 -14.70 -13.01
N VAL A 286 11.08 -14.78 -11.75
CA VAL A 286 10.43 -14.17 -10.58
C VAL A 286 11.46 -13.23 -9.96
N LEU A 287 11.24 -11.93 -10.13
CA LEU A 287 12.13 -10.89 -9.65
C LEU A 287 11.96 -10.69 -8.14
N SER A 288 12.92 -10.04 -7.50
CA SER A 288 12.81 -9.69 -6.07
C SER A 288 11.53 -8.93 -5.77
N THR A 289 10.94 -9.15 -4.60
CA THR A 289 9.69 -8.48 -4.17
C THR A 289 8.57 -8.49 -5.20
N SER A 290 8.52 -9.52 -6.04
CA SER A 290 7.50 -9.73 -7.06
C SER A 290 6.92 -11.14 -7.02
N ALA A 291 5.85 -11.37 -7.77
CA ALA A 291 5.28 -12.70 -7.95
C ALA A 291 4.77 -12.89 -9.38
N VAL A 292 4.82 -14.12 -9.85
CA VAL A 292 4.18 -14.52 -11.10
C VAL A 292 2.90 -15.27 -10.78
N HIS A 293 1.81 -14.80 -11.34
CA HIS A 293 0.50 -15.46 -11.28
C HIS A 293 0.30 -16.23 -12.58
N TYR A 294 0.24 -17.55 -12.50
CA TYR A 294 0.13 -18.42 -13.67
C TYR A 294 -1.21 -19.15 -13.67
N GLY A 295 -2.09 -18.77 -14.60
CA GLY A 295 -3.42 -19.37 -14.75
C GLY A 295 -3.33 -20.75 -15.39
N LEU A 296 -3.75 -21.78 -14.69
CA LEU A 296 -3.77 -23.16 -15.15
C LEU A 296 -5.17 -23.50 -15.68
N LYS A 297 -5.24 -24.01 -16.90
CA LYS A 297 -6.50 -24.48 -17.45
C LYS A 297 -6.86 -25.84 -16.88
N ALA A 298 -8.09 -26.00 -16.39
CA ALA A 298 -8.71 -27.28 -16.07
C ALA A 298 -9.90 -27.49 -17.01
N SER A 299 -10.14 -28.71 -17.48
CA SER A 299 -11.34 -29.05 -18.26
C SER A 299 -12.48 -29.48 -17.34
N SER A 300 -13.69 -29.58 -17.87
CA SER A 300 -14.88 -30.08 -17.15
C SER A 300 -14.71 -31.52 -16.64
N THR A 301 -13.81 -32.28 -17.26
CA THR A 301 -13.54 -33.68 -16.91
C THR A 301 -12.35 -33.83 -15.96
N THR A 302 -11.64 -32.74 -15.62
CA THR A 302 -10.45 -32.80 -14.76
C THR A 302 -10.87 -33.06 -13.31
N SER A 303 -10.50 -34.19 -12.75
CA SER A 303 -10.74 -34.53 -11.34
C SER A 303 -9.57 -34.14 -10.42
N ALA A 304 -8.37 -34.04 -10.98
CA ALA A 304 -7.16 -33.63 -10.28
C ALA A 304 -6.19 -32.93 -11.23
N VAL A 305 -5.33 -32.07 -10.68
CA VAL A 305 -4.23 -31.44 -11.40
C VAL A 305 -2.95 -31.67 -10.63
N SER A 306 -1.91 -32.10 -11.32
CA SER A 306 -0.54 -32.06 -10.81
C SER A 306 0.26 -31.02 -11.58
N VAL A 307 1.05 -30.22 -10.84
CA VAL A 307 1.93 -29.19 -11.37
C VAL A 307 3.35 -29.54 -10.95
N THR A 308 4.17 -30.01 -11.86
CA THR A 308 5.60 -30.19 -11.62
C THR A 308 6.30 -28.88 -11.89
N VAL A 309 7.04 -28.38 -10.93
CA VAL A 309 7.82 -27.14 -10.99
C VAL A 309 9.29 -27.49 -10.94
N ASN A 310 10.06 -26.89 -11.84
CA ASN A 310 11.52 -27.01 -11.90
C ASN A 310 12.15 -25.62 -11.78
N ILE A 311 12.87 -25.34 -10.71
CA ILE A 311 13.62 -24.09 -10.54
C ILE A 311 14.90 -24.23 -11.36
N THR A 312 15.03 -23.41 -12.40
CA THR A 312 16.06 -23.51 -13.43
C THR A 312 17.25 -22.59 -13.15
N SER A 313 17.06 -21.56 -12.33
CA SER A 313 18.16 -20.71 -11.82
C SER A 313 17.73 -19.98 -10.54
N GLY A 314 18.71 -19.56 -9.75
CA GLY A 314 18.48 -18.92 -8.45
C GLY A 314 18.24 -19.95 -7.33
N SER A 315 17.93 -19.46 -6.13
CA SER A 315 17.72 -20.33 -4.96
C SER A 315 16.25 -20.66 -4.76
N TYR A 316 15.95 -21.94 -4.58
CA TYR A 316 14.61 -22.39 -4.20
C TYR A 316 14.22 -21.99 -2.76
N THR A 317 15.19 -21.65 -1.91
CA THR A 317 14.94 -21.21 -0.52
C THR A 317 14.20 -19.88 -0.45
N ASN A 318 14.30 -19.09 -1.53
CA ASN A 318 13.64 -17.80 -1.66
C ASN A 318 12.31 -17.90 -2.45
N ALA A 319 11.77 -19.09 -2.57
CA ALA A 319 10.54 -19.33 -3.33
C ALA A 319 9.45 -19.91 -2.44
N ILE A 320 8.24 -19.38 -2.55
CA ILE A 320 7.02 -20.00 -2.04
C ILE A 320 6.01 -20.09 -3.20
N PHE A 321 5.45 -21.26 -3.38
CA PHE A 321 4.42 -21.51 -4.38
C PHE A 321 3.08 -21.75 -3.70
N LYS A 322 2.03 -21.09 -4.18
CA LYS A 322 0.65 -21.33 -3.75
C LYS A 322 -0.19 -21.70 -4.95
N LEU A 323 -0.81 -22.87 -4.89
CA LEU A 323 -1.79 -23.26 -5.88
C LEU A 323 -3.18 -22.89 -5.35
N VAL A 324 -3.77 -21.86 -5.94
CA VAL A 324 -5.05 -21.28 -5.52
C VAL A 324 -6.16 -21.83 -6.41
N LYS A 325 -7.11 -22.53 -5.79
CA LYS A 325 -8.30 -23.06 -6.44
C LYS A 325 -9.48 -22.14 -6.16
N PHE A 326 -10.18 -21.74 -7.20
CA PHE A 326 -11.41 -20.96 -7.13
C PHE A 326 -12.58 -21.91 -7.41
N PRO A 327 -13.50 -22.11 -6.47
CA PRO A 327 -14.70 -22.90 -6.73
C PRO A 327 -15.59 -22.19 -7.74
N GLY A 328 -16.23 -22.98 -8.61
CA GLY A 328 -17.12 -22.46 -9.66
C GLY A 328 -18.42 -21.82 -9.15
N ASP A 329 -18.75 -21.99 -7.89
CA ASP A 329 -19.96 -21.51 -7.22
C ASP A 329 -19.80 -20.13 -6.55
N GLY A 330 -18.65 -19.47 -6.75
CA GLY A 330 -18.36 -18.17 -6.12
C GLY A 330 -17.91 -18.27 -4.66
N GLY A 331 -17.74 -19.47 -4.11
CA GLY A 331 -17.24 -19.69 -2.75
C GLY A 331 -15.82 -19.19 -2.55
N SER A 332 -15.35 -19.23 -1.29
CA SER A 332 -13.99 -18.82 -0.92
C SER A 332 -12.95 -19.69 -1.58
N SER A 333 -11.88 -19.07 -2.12
CA SER A 333 -10.76 -19.82 -2.66
C SER A 333 -10.04 -20.63 -1.58
N VAL A 334 -9.65 -21.85 -1.93
CA VAL A 334 -8.75 -22.69 -1.14
C VAL A 334 -7.37 -22.73 -1.78
N TYR A 335 -6.34 -23.04 -1.04
CA TYR A 335 -4.98 -23.10 -1.59
C TYR A 335 -4.17 -24.23 -0.96
N VAL A 336 -3.21 -24.69 -1.74
CA VAL A 336 -2.13 -25.56 -1.26
C VAL A 336 -0.87 -24.70 -1.19
N ASN A 337 -0.22 -24.69 -0.05
CA ASN A 337 1.05 -24.01 0.17
C ASN A 337 2.20 -24.99 -0.08
N TYR A 338 3.19 -24.56 -0.81
CA TYR A 338 4.39 -25.38 -1.05
C TYR A 338 5.64 -24.52 -0.90
N LYS A 339 6.47 -24.92 0.08
CA LYS A 339 7.81 -24.36 0.28
C LYS A 339 8.80 -25.39 -0.25
N PRO A 340 9.54 -25.09 -1.32
CA PRO A 340 10.44 -26.06 -1.93
C PRO A 340 11.55 -26.53 -0.99
N THR A 341 11.84 -27.81 -1.02
CA THR A 341 13.00 -28.43 -0.36
C THR A 341 14.04 -28.90 -1.39
N SER A 342 13.71 -28.76 -2.68
CA SER A 342 14.57 -29.10 -3.79
C SER A 342 14.25 -28.25 -5.01
N THR A 343 15.08 -28.31 -6.04
CA THR A 343 14.87 -27.58 -7.30
C THR A 343 13.75 -28.16 -8.18
N SER A 344 13.30 -29.40 -7.91
CA SER A 344 12.20 -30.03 -8.63
C SER A 344 11.19 -30.62 -7.66
N PHE A 345 9.92 -30.32 -7.86
CA PHE A 345 8.84 -30.81 -7.00
C PHE A 345 7.50 -30.83 -7.74
N THR A 346 6.52 -31.55 -7.19
CA THR A 346 5.18 -31.62 -7.75
C THR A 346 4.13 -31.21 -6.70
N ILE A 347 3.28 -30.27 -7.08
CA ILE A 347 2.10 -29.88 -6.29
C ILE A 347 0.90 -30.62 -6.87
N TYR A 348 0.18 -31.34 -6.01
CA TYR A 348 -1.00 -32.10 -6.40
C TYR A 348 -2.26 -31.50 -5.76
N VAL A 349 -3.31 -31.29 -6.59
CA VAL A 349 -4.63 -30.85 -6.13
C VAL A 349 -5.68 -31.83 -6.63
N SER A 350 -6.33 -32.47 -5.71
CA SER A 350 -7.47 -33.35 -5.96
C SER A 350 -8.82 -32.64 -5.79
N SER A 351 -9.87 -33.32 -6.16
CA SER A 351 -11.26 -32.87 -5.91
C SER A 351 -11.68 -31.62 -6.65
N PHE A 352 -11.49 -31.62 -7.97
CA PHE A 352 -12.18 -30.74 -8.86
C PHE A 352 -13.59 -31.29 -9.13
N LYS A 353 -14.51 -31.22 -8.17
CA LYS A 353 -15.92 -31.44 -8.49
C LYS A 353 -16.43 -30.22 -9.21
N THR A 354 -16.70 -30.36 -10.48
CA THR A 354 -17.52 -29.44 -11.24
C THR A 354 -18.95 -29.56 -10.71
N GLY A 355 -19.50 -28.47 -10.17
CA GLY A 355 -20.94 -28.37 -9.95
C GLY A 355 -21.64 -28.58 -11.31
N THR A 356 -22.65 -29.40 -11.35
CA THR A 356 -23.34 -29.90 -12.56
C THR A 356 -24.15 -28.84 -13.33
N THR A 357 -24.08 -27.54 -12.98
CA THR A 357 -24.99 -26.51 -13.51
C THR A 357 -24.32 -25.20 -13.95
N SER A 358 -23.02 -25.07 -13.92
CA SER A 358 -22.38 -23.79 -14.25
C SER A 358 -21.38 -23.97 -15.39
N SER A 359 -21.49 -23.10 -16.41
CA SER A 359 -20.50 -22.90 -17.47
C SER A 359 -19.15 -22.35 -16.97
N VAL A 360 -18.99 -22.17 -15.67
CA VAL A 360 -17.79 -21.64 -15.03
C VAL A 360 -16.96 -22.81 -14.49
N TYR A 361 -15.90 -23.15 -15.20
CA TYR A 361 -14.93 -24.16 -14.75
C TYR A 361 -14.17 -23.69 -13.51
N PRO A 362 -13.85 -24.60 -12.57
CA PRO A 362 -12.96 -24.28 -11.47
C PRO A 362 -11.66 -23.71 -12.03
N ARG A 363 -11.28 -22.55 -11.49
CA ARG A 363 -10.08 -21.85 -11.94
C ARG A 363 -8.93 -22.16 -10.98
N LEU A 364 -7.76 -22.41 -11.52
CA LEU A 364 -6.52 -22.57 -10.77
C LEU A 364 -5.55 -21.45 -11.12
N THR A 365 -4.88 -20.95 -10.12
CA THR A 365 -3.77 -20.04 -10.29
C THR A 365 -2.58 -20.53 -9.47
N LEU A 366 -1.46 -20.82 -10.12
CA LEU A 366 -0.17 -20.98 -9.44
C LEU A 366 0.40 -19.60 -9.17
N VAL A 367 0.62 -19.28 -7.91
CA VAL A 367 1.29 -18.05 -7.47
C VAL A 367 2.71 -18.42 -7.07
N ALA A 368 3.68 -17.99 -7.84
CA ALA A 368 5.11 -18.14 -7.55
C ALA A 368 5.63 -16.83 -6.99
N SER A 369 5.98 -16.81 -5.70
CA SER A 369 6.40 -15.61 -4.99
C SER A 369 7.90 -15.65 -4.70
N ASN A 370 8.60 -14.53 -4.92
CA ASN A 370 9.94 -14.35 -4.40
C ASN A 370 9.88 -13.78 -2.98
N THR A 371 10.43 -14.52 -2.05
CA THR A 371 10.31 -14.30 -0.61
C THR A 371 11.57 -13.74 0.03
N SER A 372 12.55 -13.33 -0.80
CA SER A 372 13.73 -12.61 -0.33
C SER A 372 13.38 -11.16 0.04
N ASP A 373 13.93 -10.71 1.14
CA ASP A 373 13.79 -9.33 1.64
C ASP A 373 14.97 -8.42 1.24
N ASP A 374 15.86 -8.89 0.34
CA ASP A 374 17.08 -8.18 -0.05
C ASP A 374 16.96 -7.30 -1.30
N TYR A 375 15.79 -7.25 -1.94
CA TYR A 375 15.51 -6.50 -3.18
C TYR A 375 16.36 -6.91 -4.41
N THR A 376 17.27 -7.85 -4.31
CA THR A 376 18.23 -8.20 -5.38
C THR A 376 18.08 -9.64 -5.90
N THR A 377 17.66 -10.53 -5.01
CA THR A 377 17.56 -11.96 -5.33
C THR A 377 16.43 -12.22 -6.30
N SER A 378 16.68 -13.05 -7.29
CA SER A 378 15.69 -13.53 -8.24
C SER A 378 15.86 -15.02 -8.50
N TYR A 379 14.82 -15.67 -9.02
CA TYR A 379 14.91 -17.04 -9.51
C TYR A 379 14.11 -17.21 -10.81
N LYS A 380 14.36 -18.33 -11.50
CA LYS A 380 13.56 -18.73 -12.66
C LYS A 380 13.02 -20.13 -12.45
N PHE A 381 11.85 -20.40 -12.98
CA PHE A 381 11.26 -21.73 -12.96
C PHE A 381 10.64 -22.12 -14.29
N GLY A 382 10.49 -23.40 -14.49
CA GLY A 382 9.64 -23.99 -15.50
C GLY A 382 8.53 -24.79 -14.81
N LEU A 383 7.44 -25.03 -15.52
CA LEU A 383 6.37 -25.87 -15.02
C LEU A 383 5.85 -26.82 -16.11
N THR A 384 5.33 -27.95 -15.66
CA THR A 384 4.57 -28.89 -16.48
C THR A 384 3.30 -29.25 -15.74
N ARG A 385 2.16 -29.09 -16.39
CA ARG A 385 0.86 -29.45 -15.84
C ARG A 385 0.39 -30.77 -16.42
N THR A 386 -0.15 -31.63 -15.58
CA THR A 386 -0.84 -32.86 -15.95
C THR A 386 -2.25 -32.86 -15.36
N ASN A 387 -3.27 -32.98 -16.20
CA ASN A 387 -4.67 -33.17 -15.78
C ASN A 387 -4.92 -34.68 -15.60
N LYS A 388 -5.64 -35.04 -14.55
CA LYS A 388 -6.06 -36.42 -14.25
C LYS A 388 -7.57 -36.51 -14.08
#